data_e7450e38716f3e83dfae379d06ddf2fb
#
_entry.id   e7450e38716f3e83dfae379d06ddf2fb
#
_cell.length_a   1.000
_cell.length_b   1.000
_cell.length_c   1.000
_cell.angle_alpha   90.00
_cell.angle_beta   90.00
_cell.angle_gamma   90.00
#
_symmetry.space_group_name_H-M   'P 1'
#
loop_
_entity.id
_entity.type
_entity.pdbx_description
1 polymer ?
#
loop_
_entity_poly.entity_id
_entity_poly.type
_entity_poly.pdbx_seq_one_letter_code
_entity_poly.pdbx_strand_id
1 'polypeptide(L)'
;YKGFAVADTSECGINLMYLPLAQDAAPPKFKACAKHPAVAESGFVLYYTDQCPFTYYWVPRVEEAARAYRVPLKVIHITGREQAQNVPTPVTTYALFKDGKFLTQSIQTDKKFLKLAGIKMEQHPDGK
;
A
#
# COMPACT_ATOMS: atom_id res chain seq x y z
N TYR A 1 -11.72 -7.10 21.48
CA TYR A 1 -12.04 -5.70 21.73
C TYR A 1 -13.49 -5.52 22.13
N LYS A 2 -13.74 -4.60 23.05
CA LYS A 2 -15.05 -4.35 23.63
C LYS A 2 -16.11 -4.02 22.58
N GLY A 3 -16.86 -5.05 22.14
CA GLY A 3 -17.96 -4.88 21.20
C GLY A 3 -17.58 -4.80 19.73
N PHE A 4 -16.29 -4.66 19.39
CA PHE A 4 -15.85 -4.67 18.00
C PHE A 4 -15.80 -6.08 17.45
N ALA A 5 -16.25 -6.26 16.23
CA ALA A 5 -16.24 -7.53 15.52
C ALA A 5 -15.65 -7.38 14.13
N VAL A 6 -15.15 -8.48 13.59
CA VAL A 6 -14.69 -8.50 12.19
C VAL A 6 -15.89 -8.63 11.27
N ALA A 7 -16.10 -7.63 10.41
CA ALA A 7 -17.19 -7.63 9.44
C ALA A 7 -16.78 -8.27 8.12
N ASP A 8 -15.53 -8.08 7.70
CA ASP A 8 -15.02 -8.57 6.43
C ASP A 8 -13.48 -8.65 6.50
N THR A 9 -12.90 -9.43 5.60
CA THR A 9 -11.43 -9.57 5.51
C THR A 9 -11.01 -9.51 4.05
N SER A 10 -10.06 -8.64 3.74
CA SER A 10 -9.47 -8.55 2.41
C SER A 10 -8.49 -9.70 2.17
N GLU A 11 -8.29 -10.06 0.92
CA GLU A 11 -7.31 -11.10 0.53
C GLU A 11 -5.87 -10.77 0.96
N CYS A 12 -5.56 -9.50 1.17
CA CYS A 12 -4.24 -9.09 1.68
C CYS A 12 -4.13 -9.22 3.22
N GLY A 13 -5.14 -9.76 3.90
CA GLY A 13 -5.11 -10.02 5.34
C GLY A 13 -5.56 -8.87 6.22
N ILE A 14 -6.11 -7.80 5.64
CA ILE A 14 -6.62 -6.65 6.38
C ILE A 14 -8.06 -6.90 6.78
N ASN A 15 -8.38 -6.71 8.06
CA ASN A 15 -9.72 -6.89 8.60
C ASN A 15 -10.47 -5.56 8.65
N LEU A 16 -11.75 -5.61 8.26
CA LEU A 16 -12.68 -4.50 8.48
C LEU A 16 -13.41 -4.75 9.80
N MET A 17 -13.10 -3.94 10.79
CA MET A 17 -13.72 -4.03 12.12
C MET A 17 -14.90 -3.08 12.22
N TYR A 18 -15.94 -3.46 12.97
CA TYR A 18 -17.07 -2.58 13.22
C TYR A 18 -17.59 -2.74 14.63
N LEU A 19 -18.23 -1.67 15.13
CA LEU A 19 -18.93 -1.67 16.41
C LEU A 19 -20.41 -1.39 16.14
N PRO A 20 -21.30 -2.39 16.24
CA PRO A 20 -22.73 -2.13 16.02
C PRO A 20 -23.30 -1.28 17.15
N LEU A 21 -23.92 -0.15 16.79
CA LEU A 21 -24.53 0.77 17.76
C LEU A 21 -26.04 0.56 17.87
N ALA A 22 -26.62 -0.32 17.04
CA ALA A 22 -28.01 -0.73 17.05
C ALA A 22 -28.10 -2.23 16.85
N GLN A 23 -29.16 -2.89 17.36
CA GLN A 23 -29.33 -4.33 17.24
C GLN A 23 -29.48 -4.80 15.79
N ASP A 24 -30.04 -3.95 14.93
CA ASP A 24 -30.29 -4.24 13.52
C ASP A 24 -29.21 -3.66 12.59
N ALA A 25 -28.08 -3.22 13.15
CA ALA A 25 -26.97 -2.67 12.36
C ALA A 25 -26.39 -3.76 11.44
N ALA A 26 -26.44 -3.53 10.12
CA ALA A 26 -25.85 -4.45 9.15
C ALA A 26 -24.32 -4.36 9.17
N PRO A 27 -23.59 -5.50 9.12
CA PRO A 27 -22.15 -5.47 9.02
C PRO A 27 -21.69 -4.77 7.73
N PRO A 28 -20.68 -3.88 7.80
CA PRO A 28 -20.12 -3.29 6.60
C PRO A 28 -19.34 -4.32 5.79
N LYS A 29 -19.11 -4.02 4.52
CA LYS A 29 -18.32 -4.86 3.62
C LYS A 29 -17.27 -4.01 2.93
N PHE A 30 -16.14 -4.61 2.60
CA PHE A 30 -15.19 -3.99 1.70
C PHE A 30 -15.79 -3.88 0.30
N LYS A 31 -15.46 -2.80 -0.41
CA LYS A 31 -15.70 -2.73 -1.86
C LYS A 31 -14.90 -3.83 -2.55
N ALA A 32 -15.36 -4.27 -3.72
CA ALA A 32 -14.67 -5.33 -4.46
C ALA A 32 -13.20 -5.01 -4.71
N CYS A 33 -12.87 -3.75 -5.02
CA CYS A 33 -11.48 -3.32 -5.24
C CYS A 33 -10.60 -3.46 -4.00
N ALA A 34 -11.15 -3.29 -2.79
CA ALA A 34 -10.42 -3.45 -1.54
C ALA A 34 -10.42 -4.90 -1.05
N LYS A 35 -11.48 -5.65 -1.36
CA LYS A 35 -11.60 -7.07 -1.02
C LYS A 35 -10.57 -7.91 -1.78
N HIS A 36 -10.37 -7.59 -3.06
CA HIS A 36 -9.49 -8.29 -3.97
C HIS A 36 -8.42 -7.32 -4.51
N PRO A 37 -7.40 -6.97 -3.70
CA PRO A 37 -6.40 -6.00 -4.12
C PRO A 37 -5.58 -6.50 -5.32
N ALA A 38 -5.71 -5.84 -6.44
CA ALA A 38 -4.96 -6.16 -7.64
C ALA A 38 -4.93 -4.95 -8.58
N VAL A 39 -3.87 -4.83 -9.37
CA VAL A 39 -3.74 -3.81 -10.41
C VAL A 39 -3.44 -4.49 -11.75
N ALA A 40 -3.81 -3.83 -12.84
CA ALA A 40 -3.59 -4.37 -14.19
C ALA A 40 -2.16 -4.17 -14.69
N GLU A 41 -1.47 -3.17 -14.15
CA GLU A 41 -0.11 -2.80 -14.59
C GLU A 41 0.93 -3.82 -14.14
N SER A 42 1.92 -4.05 -15.00
CA SER A 42 3.13 -4.80 -14.63
C SER A 42 4.13 -3.87 -13.92
N GLY A 43 5.12 -4.47 -13.24
CA GLY A 43 6.10 -3.72 -12.47
C GLY A 43 5.54 -3.26 -11.13
N PHE A 44 6.17 -2.25 -10.55
CA PHE A 44 5.74 -1.72 -9.26
C PHE A 44 4.71 -0.60 -9.43
N VAL A 45 3.66 -0.64 -8.63
CA VAL A 45 2.65 0.42 -8.52
C VAL A 45 2.51 0.78 -7.05
N LEU A 46 2.65 2.06 -6.75
CA LEU A 46 2.57 2.58 -5.38
C LEU A 46 1.39 3.54 -5.25
N TYR A 47 0.47 3.24 -4.34
CA TYR A 47 -0.58 4.17 -3.90
C TYR A 47 -0.21 4.71 -2.53
N TYR A 48 -0.34 6.02 -2.33
CA TYR A 48 -0.09 6.61 -1.02
C TYR A 48 -0.91 7.87 -0.78
N THR A 49 -1.02 8.24 0.50
CA THR A 49 -1.64 9.50 0.94
C THR A 49 -0.65 10.28 1.79
N ASP A 50 -1.03 11.52 2.12
CA ASP A 50 -0.24 12.39 3.02
C ASP A 50 -0.58 12.18 4.50
N GLN A 51 -1.28 11.10 4.84
CA GLN A 51 -1.66 10.79 6.23
C GLN A 51 -0.46 10.52 7.14
N CYS A 52 0.64 10.06 6.58
CA CYS A 52 1.85 9.76 7.31
C CYS A 52 3.00 10.64 6.80
N PRO A 53 3.73 11.37 7.67
CA PRO A 53 4.83 12.22 7.23
C PRO A 53 5.98 11.44 6.59
N PHE A 54 6.11 10.15 6.90
CA PHE A 54 7.15 9.31 6.28
C PHE A 54 6.93 9.10 4.78
N THR A 55 5.69 9.16 4.28
CA THR A 55 5.43 9.06 2.84
C THR A 55 6.00 10.27 2.12
N TYR A 56 5.85 11.45 2.69
CA TYR A 56 6.41 12.68 2.13
C TYR A 56 7.93 12.60 1.99
N TYR A 57 8.58 11.98 2.96
CA TYR A 57 10.04 11.83 2.97
C TYR A 57 10.53 10.72 2.04
N TRP A 58 9.93 9.53 2.15
CA TRP A 58 10.47 8.33 1.48
C TRP A 58 9.97 8.12 0.05
N VAL A 59 8.75 8.53 -0.29
CA VAL A 59 8.22 8.30 -1.65
C VAL A 59 9.09 8.96 -2.73
N PRO A 60 9.49 10.24 -2.62
CA PRO A 60 10.38 10.82 -3.62
C PRO A 60 11.74 10.11 -3.73
N ARG A 61 12.26 9.62 -2.62
CA ARG A 61 13.53 8.89 -2.59
C ARG A 61 13.42 7.53 -3.25
N VAL A 62 12.32 6.85 -3.05
CA VAL A 62 12.02 5.58 -3.73
C VAL A 62 11.86 5.80 -5.23
N GLU A 63 11.16 6.86 -5.64
CA GLU A 63 11.03 7.21 -7.06
C GLU A 63 12.40 7.47 -7.71
N GLU A 64 13.24 8.22 -7.02
CA GLU A 64 14.59 8.52 -7.51
C GLU A 64 15.44 7.25 -7.63
N ALA A 65 15.39 6.38 -6.62
CA ALA A 65 16.09 5.10 -6.65
C ALA A 65 15.59 4.21 -7.80
N ALA A 66 14.28 4.14 -8.00
CA ALA A 66 13.70 3.38 -9.09
C ALA A 66 14.18 3.91 -10.45
N ARG A 67 14.23 5.21 -10.61
CA ARG A 67 14.73 5.84 -11.84
C ARG A 67 16.21 5.56 -12.05
N ALA A 68 17.02 5.66 -11.00
CA ALA A 68 18.47 5.43 -11.07
C ALA A 68 18.81 3.99 -11.46
N TYR A 69 18.07 3.03 -10.95
CA TYR A 69 18.28 1.61 -11.22
C TYR A 69 17.37 1.06 -12.34
N ARG A 70 16.63 1.93 -13.01
CA ARG A 70 15.72 1.58 -14.11
C ARG A 70 14.67 0.54 -13.74
N VAL A 71 14.16 0.64 -12.52
CA VAL A 71 13.07 -0.21 -12.03
C VAL A 71 11.74 0.45 -12.41
N PRO A 72 10.84 -0.24 -13.12
CA PRO A 72 9.53 0.34 -13.44
C PRO A 72 8.71 0.59 -12.17
N LEU A 73 8.38 1.85 -11.91
CA LEU A 73 7.58 2.26 -10.77
C LEU A 73 6.59 3.34 -11.19
N LYS A 74 5.31 3.08 -10.99
CA LYS A 74 4.25 4.05 -11.15
C LYS A 74 3.78 4.48 -9.76
N VAL A 75 3.79 5.78 -9.49
CA VAL A 75 3.38 6.34 -8.20
C VAL A 75 2.06 7.07 -8.37
N ILE A 76 1.09 6.75 -7.54
CA ILE A 76 -0.24 7.35 -7.55
C ILE A 76 -0.50 7.99 -6.19
N HIS A 77 -0.53 9.31 -6.16
CA HIS A 77 -0.82 10.09 -4.96
C HIS A 77 -2.33 10.26 -4.82
N ILE A 78 -2.89 9.71 -3.75
CA ILE A 78 -4.32 9.81 -3.46
C ILE A 78 -4.56 11.15 -2.76
N THR A 79 -5.30 12.04 -3.42
CA THR A 79 -5.52 13.40 -2.92
C THR A 79 -6.98 13.70 -2.57
N GLY A 80 -7.91 12.83 -2.90
CA GLY A 80 -9.32 13.05 -2.69
C GLY A 80 -10.07 11.83 -2.18
N ARG A 81 -11.21 12.08 -1.56
CA ARG A 81 -12.07 11.04 -0.98
C ARG A 81 -12.54 10.03 -2.04
N GLU A 82 -13.04 10.53 -3.15
CA GLU A 82 -13.56 9.67 -4.22
C GLU A 82 -12.45 8.76 -4.77
N GLN A 83 -11.28 9.31 -5.01
CA GLN A 83 -10.12 8.55 -5.43
C GLN A 83 -9.76 7.48 -4.39
N ALA A 84 -9.74 7.84 -3.11
CA ALA A 84 -9.44 6.92 -2.02
C ALA A 84 -10.43 5.76 -1.93
N GLN A 85 -11.69 6.01 -2.23
CA GLN A 85 -12.72 4.97 -2.19
C GLN A 85 -12.64 3.97 -3.36
N ASN A 86 -11.90 4.30 -4.41
CA ASN A 86 -11.81 3.49 -5.62
C ASN A 86 -10.42 2.87 -5.84
N VAL A 87 -9.48 3.05 -4.90
CA VAL A 87 -8.17 2.41 -5.00
C VAL A 87 -8.28 0.90 -4.76
N PRO A 88 -7.45 0.09 -5.41
CA PRO A 88 -7.53 -1.38 -5.30
C PRO A 88 -6.87 -1.92 -4.02
N THR A 89 -7.15 -1.31 -2.88
CA THR A 89 -6.57 -1.68 -1.60
C THR A 89 -7.42 -1.16 -0.45
N PRO A 90 -7.53 -1.93 0.66
CA PRO A 90 -8.18 -1.42 1.86
C PRO A 90 -7.32 -0.42 2.64
N VAL A 91 -6.03 -0.32 2.32
CA VAL A 91 -5.07 0.56 2.99
C VAL A 91 -4.68 1.69 2.05
N THR A 92 -5.02 2.93 2.41
CA THR A 92 -4.76 4.10 1.57
C THR A 92 -3.50 4.86 1.94
N THR A 93 -2.96 4.67 3.14
CA THR A 93 -1.74 5.36 3.57
C THR A 93 -0.55 4.99 2.71
N TYR A 94 -0.38 3.70 2.45
CA TYR A 94 0.70 3.18 1.61
C TYR A 94 0.35 1.77 1.15
N ALA A 95 0.39 1.53 -0.14
CA ALA A 95 0.17 0.20 -0.71
C ALA A 95 1.05 0.03 -1.95
N LEU A 96 1.95 -0.93 -1.88
CA LEU A 96 2.87 -1.25 -2.97
C LEU A 96 2.46 -2.56 -3.62
N PHE A 97 2.33 -2.52 -4.94
CA PHE A 97 1.99 -3.68 -5.77
C PHE A 97 3.18 -4.04 -6.66
N LYS A 98 3.33 -5.31 -6.96
CA LYS A 98 4.31 -5.81 -7.93
C LYS A 98 3.64 -6.80 -8.87
N ASP A 99 3.74 -6.51 -10.17
CA ASP A 99 3.18 -7.34 -11.25
C ASP A 99 1.70 -7.70 -11.01
N GLY A 100 0.93 -6.71 -10.60
CA GLY A 100 -0.50 -6.82 -10.37
C GLY A 100 -0.92 -7.30 -8.99
N LYS A 101 0.02 -7.78 -8.17
CA LYS A 101 -0.27 -8.35 -6.84
C LYS A 101 0.12 -7.40 -5.71
N PHE A 102 -0.71 -7.36 -4.68
CA PHE A 102 -0.41 -6.61 -3.45
C PHE A 102 0.85 -7.17 -2.80
N LEU A 103 1.82 -6.30 -2.54
CA LEU A 103 3.10 -6.71 -1.97
C LEU A 103 3.23 -6.34 -0.49
N THR A 104 3.01 -5.06 -0.15
CA THR A 104 3.16 -4.59 1.22
C THR A 104 2.43 -3.26 1.45
N GLN A 105 2.03 -3.04 2.69
CA GLN A 105 1.51 -1.75 3.17
C GLN A 105 2.56 -0.96 3.97
N SER A 106 3.72 -1.55 4.20
CA SER A 106 4.80 -0.90 4.97
C SER A 106 5.55 0.09 4.11
N ILE A 107 5.73 1.30 4.62
CA ILE A 107 6.47 2.36 3.92
C ILE A 107 7.91 1.89 3.71
N GLN A 108 8.34 1.89 2.46
CA GLN A 108 9.67 1.42 2.08
C GLN A 108 10.67 2.56 2.04
N THR A 109 11.86 2.32 2.57
CA THR A 109 13.01 3.19 2.29
C THR A 109 13.53 2.87 0.88
N ASP A 110 14.38 3.71 0.33
CA ASP A 110 15.02 3.46 -0.96
C ASP A 110 15.73 2.10 -0.99
N LYS A 111 16.47 1.79 0.07
CA LYS A 111 17.21 0.51 0.19
C LYS A 111 16.28 -0.69 0.27
N LYS A 112 15.22 -0.61 1.06
CA LYS A 112 14.23 -1.69 1.16
C LYS A 112 13.50 -1.92 -0.15
N PHE A 113 13.15 -0.83 -0.84
CA PHE A 113 12.51 -0.92 -2.15
C PHE A 113 13.41 -1.61 -3.18
N LEU A 114 14.68 -1.22 -3.24
CA LEU A 114 15.64 -1.83 -4.16
C LEU A 114 15.84 -3.31 -3.86
N LYS A 115 15.83 -3.69 -2.58
CA LYS A 115 15.89 -5.09 -2.17
C LYS A 115 14.68 -5.88 -2.65
N LEU A 116 13.47 -5.30 -2.55
CA LEU A 116 12.25 -5.91 -3.08
C LEU A 116 12.29 -6.05 -4.61
N ALA A 117 12.96 -5.12 -5.27
CA ALA A 117 13.14 -5.16 -6.73
C ALA A 117 14.21 -6.16 -7.17
N GLY A 118 14.90 -6.82 -6.24
CA GLY A 118 15.96 -7.76 -6.55
C GLY A 118 17.28 -7.12 -6.95
N ILE A 119 17.43 -5.82 -6.68
CA ILE A 119 18.67 -5.09 -6.98
C ILE A 119 19.68 -5.35 -5.87
N LYS A 120 20.84 -5.88 -6.23
CA LYS A 120 21.96 -6.01 -5.31
C LYS A 120 22.68 -4.66 -5.27
N MET A 121 22.64 -4.01 -4.11
CA MET A 121 23.44 -2.83 -3.89
C MET A 121 24.85 -3.25 -3.53
N GLU A 122 25.85 -2.62 -4.18
CA GLU A 122 27.24 -2.80 -3.81
C GLU A 122 27.40 -2.29 -2.38
N GLN A 123 27.94 -3.14 -1.50
CA GLN A 123 28.32 -2.69 -0.16
C GLN A 123 29.44 -1.68 -0.32
N HIS A 124 29.24 -0.51 0.26
CA HIS A 124 30.28 0.49 0.30
C HIS A 124 31.52 -0.10 1.02
N PRO A 125 32.77 0.18 0.56
CA PRO A 125 33.97 -0.34 1.20
C PRO A 125 34.05 -0.09 2.71
N ASP A 126 33.34 0.92 3.21
CA ASP A 126 33.29 1.29 4.62
C ASP A 126 32.26 0.50 5.43
N GLY A 127 31.55 -0.45 4.85
CA GLY A 127 30.52 -1.25 5.53
C GLY A 127 29.27 -0.46 5.93
N LYS A 128 29.03 0.64 5.30
CA LYS A 128 27.88 1.52 5.59
C LYS A 128 26.73 1.31 4.62
#